data_121d546d08c38350b8946273845d7e29
#
_entry.id   121d546d08c38350b8946273845d7e29
#
_cell.length_a   1.000
_cell.length_b   1.000
_cell.length_c   1.000
_cell.angle_alpha   90.00
_cell.angle_beta   90.00
_cell.angle_gamma   90.00
#
_symmetry.space_group_name_H-M   'P 1'
#
loop_
_entity.id
_entity.type
_entity.pdbx_description
1 polymer ?
#
loop_
_entity_poly.entity_id
_entity_poly.type
_entity_poly.pdbx_seq_one_letter_code
_entity_poly.pdbx_strand_id
1 'polypeptide(L)'
;MTGGTWEPISDLPDDWQSLQRDDLNRIHNQWVEEKKILKDPEKITQLEERLSTEWAIETGIIERLYTVERGVTETLIELGLEALHQLHKPSGLTQDAVQLIRDQKTVLDFVFQFVKQNRELTDSYMKELHQLLTSHQETSEAVDQFGTRIQVELRKGAWKQLPNNPTLADGRIHEYCPPDFVQDEIDQLLVWHGEHARMGVNAEVEAAWLHHRFTEIHPFQDGNGRIARAIATMVFLRSDYLPLVIRDVEHRERYLLALESADRGDLAPLVNLFSDIQVS
;
A
#
# COMPACT_ATOMS: atom_id res chain seq x y z
N MET A 1 13.01 -5.44 9.43
CA MET A 1 13.51 -6.39 8.38
C MET A 1 14.63 -7.21 8.99
N THR A 2 14.48 -8.53 8.96
CA THR A 2 15.52 -9.47 9.38
C THR A 2 16.38 -9.74 8.14
N GLY A 3 17.68 -9.37 8.12
CA GLY A 3 18.55 -9.69 7.00
C GLY A 3 18.54 -11.20 6.74
N GLY A 4 18.19 -11.62 5.53
CA GLY A 4 18.10 -13.01 5.12
C GLY A 4 18.28 -13.15 3.62
N THR A 5 18.60 -14.36 3.18
CA THR A 5 18.57 -14.76 1.77
C THR A 5 17.12 -14.83 1.32
N TRP A 6 16.83 -14.37 0.10
CA TRP A 6 15.49 -14.48 -0.47
C TRP A 6 15.03 -15.94 -0.56
N GLU A 7 13.77 -16.16 -0.24
CA GLU A 7 13.03 -17.41 -0.46
C GLU A 7 11.76 -17.11 -1.25
N PRO A 8 11.25 -18.05 -2.08
CA PRO A 8 9.97 -17.90 -2.75
C PRO A 8 8.84 -17.59 -1.77
N ILE A 9 7.87 -16.77 -2.21
CA ILE A 9 6.70 -16.45 -1.38
C ILE A 9 5.95 -17.72 -0.98
N SER A 10 5.26 -17.66 0.16
CA SER A 10 4.43 -18.76 0.67
C SER A 10 2.96 -18.38 0.69
N ASP A 11 2.11 -19.40 0.62
CA ASP A 11 0.67 -19.27 0.77
C ASP A 11 0.28 -18.83 2.20
N LEU A 12 -1.02 -18.62 2.44
CA LEU A 12 -1.57 -18.47 3.78
C LEU A 12 -1.24 -19.71 4.64
N PRO A 13 -1.05 -19.54 5.96
CA PRO A 13 -0.92 -20.70 6.84
C PRO A 13 -2.20 -21.55 6.85
N ASP A 14 -2.07 -22.86 7.08
CA ASP A 14 -3.20 -23.80 7.07
C ASP A 14 -4.32 -23.41 8.04
N ASP A 15 -3.97 -22.72 9.13
CA ASP A 15 -4.87 -22.24 10.17
C ASP A 15 -5.25 -20.76 10.04
N TRP A 16 -5.21 -20.20 8.81
CA TRP A 16 -5.49 -18.78 8.53
C TRP A 16 -6.82 -18.29 9.13
N GLN A 17 -7.80 -19.19 9.34
CA GLN A 17 -9.06 -18.85 9.99
C GLN A 17 -8.86 -18.33 11.42
N SER A 18 -7.76 -18.71 12.08
CA SER A 18 -7.41 -18.22 13.42
C SER A 18 -6.97 -16.74 13.42
N LEU A 19 -6.63 -16.18 12.25
CA LEU A 19 -6.25 -14.78 12.06
C LEU A 19 -7.46 -13.85 11.92
N GLN A 20 -8.67 -14.38 11.69
CA GLN A 20 -9.88 -13.59 11.49
C GLN A 20 -10.27 -12.80 12.74
N ARG A 21 -10.90 -11.65 12.52
CA ARG A 21 -11.34 -10.72 13.57
C ARG A 21 -12.87 -10.62 13.63
N ASP A 22 -13.48 -11.31 14.59
CA ASP A 22 -14.94 -11.31 14.79
C ASP A 22 -15.51 -9.92 15.12
N ASP A 23 -14.75 -9.09 15.83
CA ASP A 23 -15.14 -7.72 16.15
C ASP A 23 -15.20 -6.84 14.91
N LEU A 24 -14.25 -7.00 13.98
CA LEU A 24 -14.26 -6.31 12.70
C LEU A 24 -15.48 -6.69 11.85
N ASN A 25 -15.78 -7.99 11.75
CA ASN A 25 -16.96 -8.48 11.03
C ASN A 25 -18.26 -7.89 11.55
N ARG A 26 -18.38 -7.74 12.88
CA ARG A 26 -19.56 -7.13 13.51
C ARG A 26 -19.70 -5.65 13.14
N ILE A 27 -18.62 -4.89 13.22
CA ILE A 27 -18.62 -3.46 12.89
C ILE A 27 -18.88 -3.25 11.40
N HIS A 28 -18.27 -4.07 10.55
CA HIS A 28 -18.52 -4.05 9.12
C HIS A 28 -20.02 -4.27 8.78
N ASN A 29 -20.66 -5.26 9.39
CA ASN A 29 -22.09 -5.48 9.17
C ASN A 29 -22.96 -4.28 9.58
N GLN A 30 -22.61 -3.60 10.67
CA GLN A 30 -23.27 -2.36 11.07
C GLN A 30 -23.05 -1.25 10.04
N TRP A 31 -21.82 -1.06 9.57
CA TRP A 31 -21.48 -0.08 8.53
C TRP A 31 -22.24 -0.33 7.22
N VAL A 32 -22.34 -1.58 6.77
CA VAL A 32 -23.08 -1.92 5.54
C VAL A 32 -24.57 -1.58 5.68
N GLU A 33 -25.16 -1.79 6.86
CA GLU A 33 -26.56 -1.39 7.10
C GLU A 33 -26.73 0.13 7.16
N GLU A 34 -25.83 0.86 7.82
CA GLU A 34 -25.85 2.32 7.85
C GLU A 34 -25.64 2.94 6.47
N LYS A 35 -24.73 2.36 5.65
CA LYS A 35 -24.48 2.79 4.28
C LYS A 35 -25.74 2.70 3.40
N LYS A 36 -26.60 1.69 3.61
CA LYS A 36 -27.88 1.57 2.91
C LYS A 36 -28.85 2.72 3.24
N ILE A 37 -28.72 3.29 4.44
CA ILE A 37 -29.54 4.39 4.92
C ILE A 37 -29.00 5.74 4.46
N LEU A 38 -27.66 5.85 4.31
CA LEU A 38 -26.94 7.01 3.77
C LEU A 38 -27.17 7.13 2.25
N LYS A 39 -28.40 7.48 1.84
CA LYS A 39 -28.80 7.59 0.42
C LYS A 39 -28.32 8.88 -0.26
N ASP A 40 -27.35 9.58 0.30
CA ASP A 40 -26.84 10.83 -0.24
C ASP A 40 -25.53 10.59 -1.03
N PRO A 41 -25.59 10.51 -2.38
CA PRO A 41 -24.41 10.25 -3.21
C PRO A 41 -23.33 11.33 -3.04
N GLU A 42 -23.73 12.56 -2.72
CA GLU A 42 -22.80 13.67 -2.56
C GLU A 42 -21.93 13.49 -1.30
N LYS A 43 -22.52 13.03 -0.20
CA LYS A 43 -21.77 12.71 1.03
C LYS A 43 -20.79 11.55 0.85
N ILE A 44 -21.18 10.53 0.08
CA ILE A 44 -20.30 9.40 -0.24
C ILE A 44 -19.10 9.92 -1.05
N THR A 45 -19.34 10.72 -2.07
CA THR A 45 -18.27 11.30 -2.90
C THR A 45 -17.32 12.18 -2.07
N GLN A 46 -17.87 13.01 -1.16
CA GLN A 46 -17.05 13.82 -0.26
C GLN A 46 -16.21 12.98 0.69
N LEU A 47 -16.73 11.87 1.20
CA LEU A 47 -15.98 10.93 2.03
C LEU A 47 -14.86 10.27 1.23
N GLU A 48 -15.15 9.74 0.04
CA GLU A 48 -14.13 9.14 -0.86
C GLU A 48 -13.02 10.15 -1.16
N GLU A 49 -13.34 11.41 -1.45
CA GLU A 49 -12.38 12.48 -1.72
C GLU A 49 -11.47 12.79 -0.51
N ARG A 50 -12.04 12.86 0.68
CA ARG A 50 -11.27 13.07 1.92
C ARG A 50 -10.32 11.91 2.18
N LEU A 51 -10.81 10.68 2.08
CA LEU A 51 -10.00 9.47 2.29
C LEU A 51 -8.90 9.32 1.23
N SER A 52 -9.19 9.67 -0.03
CA SER A 52 -8.18 9.69 -1.09
C SER A 52 -7.08 10.70 -0.80
N THR A 53 -7.44 11.88 -0.33
CA THR A 53 -6.48 12.93 0.01
C THR A 53 -5.62 12.51 1.22
N GLU A 54 -6.23 11.96 2.26
CA GLU A 54 -5.53 11.48 3.46
C GLU A 54 -4.57 10.34 3.10
N TRP A 55 -5.04 9.34 2.37
CA TRP A 55 -4.23 8.22 1.92
C TRP A 55 -3.01 8.69 1.11
N ALA A 56 -3.22 9.63 0.19
CA ALA A 56 -2.15 10.18 -0.64
C ALA A 56 -1.07 10.89 0.19
N ILE A 57 -1.46 11.66 1.19
CA ILE A 57 -0.52 12.39 2.05
C ILE A 57 0.24 11.41 2.94
N GLU A 58 -0.48 10.56 3.67
CA GLU A 58 0.12 9.65 4.67
C GLU A 58 1.04 8.60 4.03
N THR A 59 0.65 8.07 2.85
CA THR A 59 1.48 7.05 2.19
C THR A 59 2.86 7.58 1.78
N GLY A 60 2.97 8.87 1.44
CA GLY A 60 4.27 9.48 1.13
C GLY A 60 5.07 9.87 2.37
N ILE A 61 4.41 10.23 3.47
CA ILE A 61 5.07 10.50 4.75
C ILE A 61 5.70 9.21 5.29
N ILE A 62 5.00 8.09 5.24
CA ILE A 62 5.54 6.78 5.65
C ILE A 62 6.80 6.42 4.87
N GLU A 63 6.83 6.69 3.57
CA GLU A 63 7.98 6.44 2.70
C GLU A 63 9.09 7.50 2.83
N ARG A 64 8.91 8.50 3.69
CA ARG A 64 9.89 9.59 3.87
C ARG A 64 10.16 10.40 2.59
N LEU A 65 9.20 10.47 1.68
CA LEU A 65 9.33 11.27 0.45
C LEU A 65 9.24 12.77 0.73
N TYR A 66 8.49 13.14 1.76
CA TYR A 66 8.31 14.50 2.25
C TYR A 66 7.84 14.49 3.70
N THR A 67 7.85 15.67 4.31
CA THR A 67 7.21 15.92 5.60
C THR A 67 6.13 16.98 5.44
N VAL A 68 5.01 16.82 6.13
CA VAL A 68 3.90 17.78 6.13
C VAL A 68 3.55 18.10 7.58
N GLU A 69 3.39 19.38 7.89
CA GLU A 69 2.89 19.77 9.21
C GLU A 69 1.46 19.28 9.42
N ARG A 70 1.14 18.75 10.60
CA ARG A 70 -0.17 18.17 10.90
C ARG A 70 -1.34 19.09 10.57
N GLY A 71 -1.26 20.37 10.92
CA GLY A 71 -2.31 21.34 10.60
C GLY A 71 -2.50 21.57 9.11
N VAL A 72 -1.45 21.43 8.31
CA VAL A 72 -1.52 21.47 6.84
C VAL A 72 -2.20 20.20 6.32
N THR A 73 -1.82 19.03 6.83
CA THR A 73 -2.47 17.76 6.48
C THR A 73 -3.98 17.81 6.76
N GLU A 74 -4.39 18.23 7.95
CA GLU A 74 -5.80 18.37 8.34
C GLU A 74 -6.56 19.33 7.39
N THR A 75 -5.96 20.48 7.07
CA THR A 75 -6.55 21.44 6.12
C THR A 75 -6.73 20.85 4.73
N LEU A 76 -5.73 20.10 4.23
CA LEU A 76 -5.81 19.47 2.90
C LEU A 76 -6.83 18.33 2.84
N ILE A 77 -6.99 17.58 3.93
CA ILE A 77 -8.02 16.55 4.04
C ILE A 77 -9.43 17.19 4.03
N GLU A 78 -9.62 18.30 4.73
CA GLU A 78 -10.93 18.96 4.82
C GLU A 78 -11.31 19.74 3.56
N LEU A 79 -10.37 20.47 2.96
CA LEU A 79 -10.62 21.41 1.86
C LEU A 79 -10.18 20.90 0.49
N GLY A 80 -9.54 19.69 0.45
CA GLY A 80 -8.96 19.13 -0.76
C GLY A 80 -7.60 19.75 -1.14
N LEU A 81 -6.91 19.13 -2.07
CA LEU A 81 -5.56 19.55 -2.53
C LEU A 81 -5.58 20.95 -3.20
N GLU A 82 -6.71 21.41 -3.67
CA GLU A 82 -6.86 22.77 -4.25
C GLU A 82 -6.62 23.88 -3.23
N ALA A 83 -6.80 23.58 -1.93
CA ALA A 83 -6.48 24.52 -0.85
C ALA A 83 -4.99 24.87 -0.76
N LEU A 84 -4.10 24.09 -1.39
CA LEU A 84 -2.67 24.40 -1.49
C LEU A 84 -2.39 25.81 -2.06
N HIS A 85 -3.22 26.29 -2.96
CA HIS A 85 -3.12 27.64 -3.51
C HIS A 85 -3.47 28.76 -2.51
N GLN A 86 -4.21 28.42 -1.46
CA GLN A 86 -4.66 29.36 -0.43
C GLN A 86 -3.75 29.39 0.79
N LEU A 87 -2.97 28.33 0.97
CA LEU A 87 -2.00 28.26 2.07
C LEU A 87 -0.79 29.16 1.73
N HIS A 88 -0.60 30.21 2.53
CA HIS A 88 0.59 31.09 2.42
C HIS A 88 1.85 30.28 2.76
N LYS A 89 2.55 29.75 1.73
CA LYS A 89 3.74 28.91 1.82
C LYS A 89 3.61 27.84 2.93
N PRO A 90 3.00 26.70 2.64
CA PRO A 90 2.97 25.62 3.61
C PRO A 90 4.41 25.26 3.97
N SER A 91 4.79 25.42 5.22
CA SER A 91 6.10 25.02 5.70
C SER A 91 6.27 23.51 5.43
N GLY A 92 7.29 23.18 4.65
CA GLY A 92 7.66 21.80 4.36
C GLY A 92 7.18 21.21 3.02
N LEU A 93 6.21 21.80 2.32
CA LEU A 93 5.75 21.30 1.01
C LEU A 93 6.46 22.00 -0.15
N THR A 94 7.32 21.27 -0.86
CA THR A 94 7.89 21.66 -2.14
C THR A 94 6.89 21.41 -3.28
N GLN A 95 7.13 21.98 -4.47
CA GLN A 95 6.32 21.68 -5.66
C GLN A 95 6.39 20.18 -6.02
N ASP A 96 7.55 19.57 -5.86
CA ASP A 96 7.75 18.14 -6.10
C ASP A 96 6.93 17.29 -5.13
N ALA A 97 6.89 17.64 -3.83
CA ALA A 97 6.06 16.96 -2.84
C ALA A 97 4.57 17.06 -3.19
N VAL A 98 4.10 18.23 -3.61
CA VAL A 98 2.71 18.42 -4.07
C VAL A 98 2.40 17.53 -5.27
N GLN A 99 3.33 17.42 -6.21
CA GLN A 99 3.13 16.57 -7.39
C GLN A 99 3.08 15.09 -7.00
N LEU A 100 3.97 14.64 -6.11
CA LEU A 100 3.94 13.27 -5.58
C LEU A 100 2.61 12.95 -4.86
N ILE A 101 2.07 13.89 -4.07
CA ILE A 101 0.76 13.73 -3.43
C ILE A 101 -0.35 13.57 -4.48
N ARG A 102 -0.33 14.36 -5.55
CA ARG A 102 -1.30 14.25 -6.65
C ARG A 102 -1.20 12.90 -7.37
N ASP A 103 0.01 12.43 -7.64
CA ASP A 103 0.22 11.12 -8.26
C ASP A 103 -0.34 10.00 -7.37
N GLN A 104 -0.09 10.05 -6.06
CA GLN A 104 -0.61 9.10 -5.10
C GLN A 104 -2.14 9.15 -5.00
N LYS A 105 -2.74 10.36 -5.01
CA LYS A 105 -4.21 10.52 -5.06
C LYS A 105 -4.78 9.89 -6.33
N THR A 106 -4.15 10.13 -7.48
CA THR A 106 -4.56 9.53 -8.76
C THR A 106 -4.56 7.99 -8.70
N VAL A 107 -3.58 7.40 -8.01
CA VAL A 107 -3.53 5.95 -7.78
C VAL A 107 -4.76 5.48 -7.01
N LEU A 108 -5.12 6.14 -5.92
CA LEU A 108 -6.27 5.71 -5.13
C LEU A 108 -7.59 5.92 -5.87
N ASP A 109 -7.75 7.02 -6.59
CA ASP A 109 -8.91 7.26 -7.44
C ASP A 109 -9.05 6.16 -8.52
N PHE A 110 -7.93 5.69 -9.07
CA PHE A 110 -7.90 4.58 -10.01
C PHE A 110 -8.28 3.24 -9.34
N VAL A 111 -7.86 3.01 -8.09
CA VAL A 111 -8.28 1.84 -7.31
C VAL A 111 -9.79 1.86 -7.07
N PHE A 112 -10.40 2.99 -6.71
CA PHE A 112 -11.85 3.11 -6.57
C PHE A 112 -12.58 2.74 -7.87
N GLN A 113 -12.12 3.24 -9.01
CA GLN A 113 -12.72 2.92 -10.30
C GLN A 113 -12.56 1.43 -10.65
N PHE A 114 -11.40 0.85 -10.38
CA PHE A 114 -11.13 -0.56 -10.59
C PHE A 114 -12.10 -1.46 -9.81
N VAL A 115 -12.34 -1.14 -8.54
CA VAL A 115 -13.29 -1.85 -7.68
C VAL A 115 -14.73 -1.68 -8.19
N LYS A 116 -15.14 -0.44 -8.55
CA LYS A 116 -16.47 -0.17 -9.12
C LYS A 116 -16.73 -0.94 -10.44
N GLN A 117 -15.69 -1.21 -11.22
CA GLN A 117 -15.77 -2.00 -12.46
C GLN A 117 -15.68 -3.52 -12.23
N ASN A 118 -15.49 -3.96 -10.99
CA ASN A 118 -15.33 -5.37 -10.61
C ASN A 118 -14.25 -6.11 -11.44
N ARG A 119 -13.13 -5.46 -11.73
CA ARG A 119 -12.01 -6.03 -12.50
C ARG A 119 -11.19 -6.97 -11.63
N GLU A 120 -10.63 -8.03 -12.22
CA GLU A 120 -9.69 -8.92 -11.52
C GLU A 120 -8.30 -8.29 -11.39
N LEU A 121 -7.60 -8.57 -10.27
CA LEU A 121 -6.23 -8.16 -10.09
C LEU A 121 -5.32 -8.91 -11.07
N THR A 122 -4.48 -8.17 -11.78
CA THR A 122 -3.54 -8.70 -12.78
C THR A 122 -2.18 -8.02 -12.65
N ASP A 123 -1.14 -8.64 -13.20
CA ASP A 123 0.19 -8.03 -13.31
C ASP A 123 0.16 -6.71 -14.11
N SER A 124 -0.63 -6.66 -15.16
CA SER A 124 -0.82 -5.44 -15.96
C SER A 124 -1.42 -4.30 -15.14
N TYR A 125 -2.40 -4.60 -14.26
CA TYR A 125 -2.97 -3.60 -13.37
C TYR A 125 -1.95 -3.09 -12.35
N MET A 126 -1.12 -3.96 -11.76
CA MET A 126 -0.04 -3.55 -10.86
C MET A 126 0.95 -2.63 -11.57
N LYS A 127 1.28 -2.92 -12.83
CA LYS A 127 2.15 -2.08 -13.68
C LYS A 127 1.51 -0.72 -14.00
N GLU A 128 0.20 -0.68 -14.27
CA GLU A 128 -0.56 0.57 -14.46
C GLU A 128 -0.55 1.43 -13.18
N LEU A 129 -0.81 0.83 -12.01
CA LEU A 129 -0.70 1.52 -10.73
C LEU A 129 0.69 2.14 -10.52
N HIS A 130 1.74 1.37 -10.80
CA HIS A 130 3.10 1.84 -10.66
C HIS A 130 3.42 2.98 -11.65
N GLN A 131 2.95 2.90 -12.87
CA GLN A 131 3.14 3.96 -13.87
C GLN A 131 2.47 5.28 -13.44
N LEU A 132 1.25 5.21 -12.88
CA LEU A 132 0.55 6.37 -12.33
C LEU A 132 1.30 6.93 -11.12
N LEU A 133 1.68 6.06 -10.18
CA LEU A 133 2.37 6.43 -8.95
C LEU A 133 3.69 7.17 -9.18
N THR A 134 4.42 6.77 -10.21
CA THR A 134 5.77 7.25 -10.50
C THR A 134 5.83 8.21 -11.69
N SER A 135 4.67 8.75 -12.12
CA SER A 135 4.58 9.57 -13.33
C SER A 135 5.54 10.76 -13.33
N HIS A 136 5.82 11.36 -12.16
CA HIS A 136 6.75 12.48 -11.98
C HIS A 136 8.04 12.10 -11.23
N GLN A 137 8.33 10.79 -11.10
CA GLN A 137 9.58 10.29 -10.55
C GLN A 137 10.47 9.76 -11.69
N GLU A 138 11.60 10.43 -11.95
CA GLU A 138 12.46 10.08 -13.09
C GLU A 138 13.54 9.06 -12.72
N THR A 139 14.00 9.06 -11.49
CA THR A 139 15.10 8.20 -11.04
C THR A 139 14.76 7.49 -9.74
N SER A 140 15.48 6.41 -9.47
CA SER A 140 15.49 5.69 -8.21
C SER A 140 16.90 5.31 -7.81
N GLU A 141 17.11 4.99 -6.52
CA GLU A 141 18.36 4.43 -6.07
C GLU A 141 18.48 2.95 -6.48
N ALA A 142 19.68 2.55 -6.87
CA ALA A 142 20.06 1.16 -7.10
C ALA A 142 21.45 0.92 -6.52
N VAL A 143 21.83 -0.35 -6.42
CA VAL A 143 23.19 -0.75 -6.04
C VAL A 143 23.84 -1.41 -7.23
N ASP A 144 25.02 -0.93 -7.63
CA ASP A 144 25.78 -1.51 -8.73
C ASP A 144 26.49 -2.81 -8.32
N GLN A 145 27.14 -3.46 -9.27
CA GLN A 145 27.88 -4.72 -9.06
C GLN A 145 29.06 -4.60 -8.08
N PHE A 146 29.45 -3.37 -7.70
CA PHE A 146 30.51 -3.11 -6.73
C PHE A 146 29.99 -2.72 -5.35
N GLY A 147 28.64 -2.74 -5.14
CA GLY A 147 28.00 -2.33 -3.91
C GLY A 147 27.85 -0.81 -3.75
N THR A 148 28.09 -0.02 -4.81
CA THR A 148 27.97 1.45 -4.78
C THR A 148 26.52 1.87 -5.06
N ARG A 149 25.97 2.80 -4.26
CA ARG A 149 24.66 3.40 -4.54
C ARG A 149 24.78 4.34 -5.75
N ILE A 150 23.91 4.11 -6.72
CA ILE A 150 23.81 4.87 -7.95
C ILE A 150 22.36 5.31 -8.18
N GLN A 151 22.17 6.39 -8.91
CA GLN A 151 20.88 6.78 -9.45
C GLN A 151 20.70 6.14 -10.82
N VAL A 152 19.56 5.45 -11.00
CA VAL A 152 19.18 4.82 -12.26
C VAL A 152 17.85 5.40 -12.75
N GLU A 153 17.63 5.39 -14.04
CA GLU A 153 16.34 5.75 -14.63
C GLU A 153 15.26 4.77 -14.12
N LEU A 154 14.15 5.32 -13.61
CA LEU A 154 13.05 4.52 -13.12
C LEU A 154 12.18 4.04 -14.29
N ARG A 155 12.10 2.74 -14.46
CA ARG A 155 11.25 2.10 -15.47
C ARG A 155 9.80 2.06 -14.98
N LYS A 156 9.03 3.07 -15.35
CA LYS A 156 7.63 3.23 -14.94
C LYS A 156 6.76 2.09 -15.49
N GLY A 157 6.03 1.40 -14.64
CA GLY A 157 5.15 0.30 -15.04
C GLY A 157 5.88 -0.97 -15.50
N ALA A 158 7.13 -1.16 -15.14
CA ALA A 158 7.91 -2.34 -15.51
C ALA A 158 8.62 -2.95 -14.30
N TRP A 159 8.74 -4.28 -14.29
CA TRP A 159 9.47 -4.98 -13.25
C TRP A 159 10.95 -4.56 -13.21
N LYS A 160 11.54 -4.62 -12.02
CA LYS A 160 12.95 -4.31 -11.80
C LYS A 160 13.86 -5.18 -12.64
N GLN A 161 14.99 -4.62 -13.05
CA GLN A 161 16.06 -5.33 -13.75
C GLN A 161 17.33 -5.45 -12.91
N LEU A 162 17.41 -4.70 -11.83
CA LEU A 162 18.53 -4.70 -10.90
C LEU A 162 18.02 -5.06 -9.50
N PRO A 163 18.83 -5.74 -8.69
CA PRO A 163 18.53 -5.92 -7.29
C PRO A 163 18.33 -4.56 -6.59
N ASN A 164 17.35 -4.50 -5.70
CA ASN A 164 17.04 -3.31 -4.90
C ASN A 164 17.07 -3.62 -3.40
N ASN A 165 18.00 -4.47 -3.02
CA ASN A 165 18.19 -5.00 -1.67
C ASN A 165 18.72 -3.90 -0.72
N PRO A 166 18.01 -3.57 0.38
CA PRO A 166 18.48 -2.58 1.32
C PRO A 166 19.57 -3.16 2.24
N THR A 167 20.53 -2.30 2.59
CA THR A 167 21.45 -2.59 3.69
C THR A 167 20.83 -2.14 5.00
N LEU A 168 20.70 -3.05 5.94
CA LEU A 168 20.16 -2.79 7.27
C LEU A 168 21.16 -2.00 8.12
N ALA A 169 20.68 -1.45 9.25
CA ALA A 169 21.50 -0.65 10.17
C ALA A 169 22.69 -1.43 10.77
N ASP A 170 22.59 -2.75 10.86
CA ASP A 170 23.65 -3.64 11.33
C ASP A 170 24.61 -4.11 10.22
N GLY A 171 24.45 -3.60 8.99
CA GLY A 171 25.28 -3.92 7.83
C GLY A 171 24.86 -5.20 7.07
N ARG A 172 23.86 -5.92 7.54
CA ARG A 172 23.31 -7.06 6.79
C ARG A 172 22.50 -6.57 5.59
N ILE A 173 22.43 -7.41 4.55
CA ILE A 173 21.58 -7.15 3.39
C ILE A 173 20.29 -7.94 3.58
N HIS A 174 19.16 -7.29 3.34
CA HIS A 174 17.88 -7.96 3.19
C HIS A 174 17.66 -8.21 1.70
N GLU A 175 17.54 -9.47 1.31
CA GLU A 175 17.39 -9.85 -0.09
C GLU A 175 15.92 -9.97 -0.45
N TYR A 176 15.49 -9.15 -1.42
CA TYR A 176 14.21 -9.31 -2.10
C TYR A 176 14.32 -10.29 -3.26
N CYS A 177 13.18 -10.71 -3.82
CA CYS A 177 13.12 -11.57 -4.99
C CYS A 177 14.08 -11.06 -6.10
N PRO A 178 14.99 -11.92 -6.63
CA PRO A 178 15.85 -11.53 -7.74
C PRO A 178 15.03 -11.16 -8.99
N PRO A 179 15.51 -10.24 -9.83
CA PRO A 179 14.79 -9.79 -11.03
C PRO A 179 14.28 -10.92 -11.95
N ASP A 180 15.04 -11.96 -12.10
CA ASP A 180 14.73 -13.09 -13.00
C ASP A 180 13.54 -13.93 -12.52
N PHE A 181 13.19 -13.88 -11.23
CA PHE A 181 12.09 -14.64 -10.64
C PHE A 181 10.82 -13.80 -10.38
N VAL A 182 10.89 -12.47 -10.56
CA VAL A 182 9.77 -11.57 -10.25
C VAL A 182 8.48 -11.97 -10.96
N GLN A 183 8.54 -12.33 -12.23
CA GLN A 183 7.33 -12.67 -12.98
C GLN A 183 6.70 -13.96 -12.43
N ASP A 184 7.50 -14.99 -12.16
CA ASP A 184 7.01 -16.27 -11.63
C ASP A 184 6.37 -16.09 -10.25
N GLU A 185 6.99 -15.27 -9.39
CA GLU A 185 6.45 -14.96 -8.06
C GLU A 185 5.15 -14.14 -8.11
N ILE A 186 5.05 -13.19 -9.03
CA ILE A 186 3.81 -12.42 -9.26
C ILE A 186 2.70 -13.32 -9.81
N ASP A 187 3.01 -14.22 -10.73
CA ASP A 187 2.04 -15.16 -11.27
C ASP A 187 1.52 -16.09 -10.16
N GLN A 188 2.42 -16.59 -9.28
CA GLN A 188 2.04 -17.40 -8.14
C GLN A 188 1.19 -16.61 -7.12
N LEU A 189 1.55 -15.36 -6.83
CA LEU A 189 0.78 -14.46 -5.96
C LEU A 189 -0.66 -14.30 -6.46
N LEU A 190 -0.83 -14.10 -7.76
CA LEU A 190 -2.15 -13.93 -8.39
C LEU A 190 -2.97 -15.23 -8.37
N VAL A 191 -2.33 -16.38 -8.55
CA VAL A 191 -2.99 -17.68 -8.43
C VAL A 191 -3.57 -17.86 -7.02
N TRP A 192 -2.77 -17.68 -5.99
CA TRP A 192 -3.22 -17.81 -4.59
C TRP A 192 -4.29 -16.77 -4.23
N HIS A 193 -4.11 -15.50 -4.64
CA HIS A 193 -5.14 -14.47 -4.45
C HIS A 193 -6.51 -14.91 -5.01
N GLY A 194 -6.52 -15.50 -6.21
CA GLY A 194 -7.74 -16.05 -6.80
C GLY A 194 -8.30 -17.28 -6.05
N GLU A 195 -7.45 -18.09 -5.44
CA GLU A 195 -7.84 -19.21 -4.59
C GLU A 195 -8.44 -18.76 -3.27
N HIS A 196 -7.82 -17.77 -2.62
CA HIS A 196 -8.31 -17.14 -1.39
C HIS A 196 -9.71 -16.54 -1.57
N ALA A 197 -9.95 -15.86 -2.70
CA ALA A 197 -11.28 -15.34 -3.03
C ALA A 197 -12.32 -16.47 -3.13
N ARG A 198 -11.97 -17.63 -3.70
CA ARG A 198 -12.84 -18.80 -3.78
C ARG A 198 -13.05 -19.50 -2.43
N MET A 199 -12.05 -19.46 -1.55
CA MET A 199 -12.13 -20.00 -0.18
C MET A 199 -12.89 -19.06 0.77
N GLY A 200 -13.17 -17.83 0.37
CA GLY A 200 -13.83 -16.82 1.20
C GLY A 200 -12.96 -16.30 2.34
N VAL A 201 -11.66 -16.13 2.07
CA VAL A 201 -10.74 -15.52 3.04
C VAL A 201 -11.19 -14.09 3.36
N ASN A 202 -11.23 -13.74 4.64
CA ASN A 202 -11.65 -12.42 5.11
C ASN A 202 -10.73 -11.32 4.61
N ALA A 203 -11.29 -10.12 4.40
CA ALA A 203 -10.58 -9.00 3.80
C ALA A 203 -9.31 -8.59 4.57
N GLU A 204 -9.34 -8.60 5.90
CA GLU A 204 -8.20 -8.23 6.73
C GLU A 204 -7.04 -9.22 6.61
N VAL A 205 -7.36 -10.51 6.48
CA VAL A 205 -6.36 -11.59 6.32
C VAL A 205 -5.76 -11.50 4.93
N GLU A 206 -6.60 -11.42 3.90
CA GLU A 206 -6.18 -11.32 2.50
C GLU A 206 -5.38 -10.03 2.23
N ALA A 207 -5.84 -8.88 2.75
CA ALA A 207 -5.13 -7.62 2.58
C ALA A 207 -3.73 -7.65 3.21
N ALA A 208 -3.60 -8.24 4.41
CA ALA A 208 -2.32 -8.37 5.09
C ALA A 208 -1.38 -9.34 4.35
N TRP A 209 -1.89 -10.50 3.91
CA TRP A 209 -1.12 -11.49 3.16
C TRP A 209 -0.65 -10.91 1.82
N LEU A 210 -1.55 -10.39 1.02
CA LEU A 210 -1.25 -9.87 -0.31
C LEU A 210 -0.27 -8.68 -0.25
N HIS A 211 -0.47 -7.79 0.74
CA HIS A 211 0.45 -6.69 1.01
C HIS A 211 1.86 -7.20 1.33
N HIS A 212 1.97 -8.14 2.28
CA HIS A 212 3.26 -8.65 2.74
C HIS A 212 3.98 -9.39 1.62
N ARG A 213 3.31 -10.34 0.93
CA ARG A 213 3.93 -11.11 -0.16
C ARG A 213 4.38 -10.22 -1.31
N PHE A 214 3.60 -9.19 -1.64
CA PHE A 214 4.03 -8.20 -2.62
C PHE A 214 5.29 -7.44 -2.18
N THR A 215 5.41 -7.11 -0.89
CA THR A 215 6.63 -6.46 -0.37
C THR A 215 7.83 -7.39 -0.30
N GLU A 216 7.65 -8.70 -0.11
CA GLU A 216 8.73 -9.71 -0.20
C GLU A 216 9.25 -9.87 -1.63
N ILE A 217 8.35 -9.91 -2.62
CA ILE A 217 8.75 -9.94 -4.04
C ILE A 217 9.48 -8.65 -4.41
N HIS A 218 8.98 -7.52 -3.94
CA HIS A 218 9.54 -6.19 -4.23
C HIS A 218 9.75 -5.95 -5.72
N PRO A 219 8.69 -6.08 -6.55
CA PRO A 219 8.84 -6.30 -8.00
C PRO A 219 9.33 -5.09 -8.78
N PHE A 220 9.12 -3.87 -8.28
CA PHE A 220 9.57 -2.64 -8.93
C PHE A 220 10.90 -2.14 -8.38
N GLN A 221 11.59 -1.29 -9.13
CA GLN A 221 12.85 -0.70 -8.65
C GLN A 221 12.63 0.23 -7.45
N ASP A 222 11.48 0.91 -7.40
CA ASP A 222 11.01 1.77 -6.30
C ASP A 222 9.47 1.75 -6.24
N GLY A 223 8.87 2.32 -5.19
CA GLY A 223 7.41 2.46 -5.05
C GLY A 223 6.66 1.23 -4.56
N ASN A 224 7.36 0.14 -4.22
CA ASN A 224 6.73 -1.13 -3.84
C ASN A 224 5.82 -1.01 -2.60
N GLY A 225 6.26 -0.33 -1.54
CA GLY A 225 5.44 -0.12 -0.34
C GLY A 225 4.15 0.67 -0.64
N ARG A 226 4.23 1.68 -1.50
CA ARG A 226 3.06 2.47 -1.94
C ARG A 226 2.07 1.62 -2.73
N ILE A 227 2.55 0.79 -3.66
CA ILE A 227 1.72 -0.15 -4.43
C ILE A 227 1.13 -1.23 -3.51
N ALA A 228 1.89 -1.80 -2.58
CA ALA A 228 1.39 -2.78 -1.62
C ALA A 228 0.20 -2.23 -0.82
N ARG A 229 0.28 -0.98 -0.33
CA ARG A 229 -0.83 -0.33 0.37
C ARG A 229 -2.03 -0.05 -0.54
N ALA A 230 -1.81 0.29 -1.82
CA ALA A 230 -2.88 0.46 -2.79
C ALA A 230 -3.61 -0.86 -3.09
N ILE A 231 -2.87 -1.97 -3.22
CA ILE A 231 -3.45 -3.30 -3.43
C ILE A 231 -4.21 -3.78 -2.18
N ALA A 232 -3.66 -3.59 -0.98
CA ALA A 232 -4.37 -3.89 0.27
C ALA A 232 -5.66 -3.06 0.40
N THR A 233 -5.60 -1.78 0.04
CA THR A 233 -6.80 -0.91 -0.04
C THR A 233 -7.84 -1.45 -1.01
N MET A 234 -7.42 -1.94 -2.18
CA MET A 234 -8.32 -2.57 -3.15
C MET A 234 -9.07 -3.77 -2.53
N VAL A 235 -8.38 -4.62 -1.76
CA VAL A 235 -9.00 -5.77 -1.08
C VAL A 235 -10.08 -5.30 -0.10
N PHE A 236 -9.79 -4.31 0.72
CA PHE A 236 -10.76 -3.74 1.66
C PHE A 236 -11.97 -3.13 0.95
N LEU A 237 -11.74 -2.31 -0.09
CA LEU A 237 -12.82 -1.68 -0.85
C LEU A 237 -13.73 -2.68 -1.56
N ARG A 238 -13.20 -3.80 -2.04
CA ARG A 238 -14.00 -4.89 -2.63
C ARG A 238 -14.93 -5.56 -1.64
N SER A 239 -14.57 -5.53 -0.39
CA SER A 239 -15.36 -6.08 0.72
C SER A 239 -16.18 -5.01 1.46
N ASP A 240 -16.44 -3.86 0.82
CA ASP A 240 -17.22 -2.73 1.36
C ASP A 240 -16.63 -2.07 2.61
N TYR A 241 -15.33 -2.24 2.87
CA TYR A 241 -14.58 -1.50 3.89
C TYR A 241 -14.09 -0.14 3.37
N LEU A 242 -13.46 0.64 4.24
CA LEU A 242 -12.81 1.91 3.91
C LEU A 242 -11.39 1.68 3.34
N PRO A 243 -10.77 2.66 2.65
CA PRO A 243 -9.37 2.61 2.28
C PRO A 243 -8.46 2.40 3.49
N LEU A 244 -7.39 1.61 3.31
CA LEU A 244 -6.39 1.37 4.35
C LEU A 244 -5.47 2.60 4.49
N VAL A 245 -5.77 3.49 5.43
CA VAL A 245 -4.96 4.68 5.72
C VAL A 245 -4.02 4.41 6.89
N ILE A 246 -2.77 4.12 6.62
CA ILE A 246 -1.74 3.96 7.66
C ILE A 246 -1.16 5.35 7.96
N ARG A 247 -1.49 5.92 9.13
CA ARG A 247 -1.01 7.23 9.57
C ARG A 247 0.39 7.13 10.17
N ASP A 248 1.34 7.99 9.75
CA ASP A 248 2.74 7.93 10.19
C ASP A 248 2.85 8.03 11.73
N VAL A 249 2.18 9.01 12.33
CA VAL A 249 2.28 9.27 13.77
C VAL A 249 1.67 8.14 14.62
N GLU A 250 0.57 7.56 14.18
CA GLU A 250 -0.23 6.62 14.98
C GLU A 250 0.17 5.16 14.72
N HIS A 251 0.55 4.83 13.47
CA HIS A 251 0.64 3.44 13.04
C HIS A 251 2.03 3.01 12.60
N ARG A 252 2.93 3.94 12.19
CA ARG A 252 4.16 3.59 11.49
C ARG A 252 5.06 2.62 12.24
N GLU A 253 5.31 2.85 13.52
CA GLU A 253 6.17 1.95 14.31
C GLU A 253 5.57 0.55 14.39
N ARG A 254 4.29 0.47 14.71
CA ARG A 254 3.55 -0.80 14.78
C ARG A 254 3.51 -1.49 13.41
N TYR A 255 3.36 -0.71 12.31
CA TYR A 255 3.37 -1.23 10.95
C TYR A 255 4.72 -1.86 10.57
N LEU A 256 5.83 -1.21 10.86
CA LEU A 256 7.15 -1.75 10.58
C LEU A 256 7.44 -3.02 11.42
N LEU A 257 7.08 -3.02 12.69
CA LEU A 257 7.19 -4.21 13.55
C LEU A 257 6.31 -5.37 13.07
N ALA A 258 5.11 -5.07 12.57
CA ALA A 258 4.21 -6.07 12.02
C ALA A 258 4.76 -6.70 10.72
N LEU A 259 5.39 -5.90 9.85
CA LEU A 259 6.10 -6.42 8.67
C LEU A 259 7.28 -7.31 9.08
N GLU A 260 8.08 -6.89 10.05
CA GLU A 260 9.18 -7.72 10.58
C GLU A 260 8.69 -9.04 11.20
N SER A 261 7.49 -9.06 11.78
CA SER A 261 6.87 -10.28 12.29
C SER A 261 6.44 -11.20 11.15
N ALA A 262 5.82 -10.62 10.12
CA ALA A 262 5.38 -11.33 8.93
C ALA A 262 6.57 -11.92 8.14
N ASP A 263 7.73 -11.22 8.07
CA ASP A 263 8.99 -11.75 7.52
C ASP A 263 9.48 -13.02 8.24
N ARG A 264 9.03 -13.24 9.48
CA ARG A 264 9.33 -14.43 10.29
C ARG A 264 8.22 -15.48 10.26
N GLY A 265 7.23 -15.29 9.40
CA GLY A 265 6.08 -16.20 9.23
C GLY A 265 4.89 -15.91 10.15
N ASP A 266 4.92 -14.87 10.98
CA ASP A 266 3.80 -14.48 11.84
C ASP A 266 3.04 -13.29 11.25
N LEU A 267 1.97 -13.56 10.53
CA LEU A 267 1.12 -12.56 9.88
C LEU A 267 0.14 -11.87 10.84
N ALA A 268 -0.11 -12.43 12.02
CA ALA A 268 -1.13 -11.95 12.95
C ALA A 268 -0.97 -10.47 13.34
N PRO A 269 0.23 -9.92 13.64
CA PRO A 269 0.38 -8.50 13.95
C PRO A 269 -0.05 -7.58 12.82
N LEU A 270 0.17 -7.97 11.55
CA LEU A 270 -0.21 -7.16 10.39
C LEU A 270 -1.73 -7.20 10.16
N VAL A 271 -2.35 -8.38 10.27
CA VAL A 271 -3.80 -8.53 10.25
C VAL A 271 -4.47 -7.70 11.34
N ASN A 272 -3.95 -7.76 12.57
CA ASN A 272 -4.47 -6.99 13.70
C ASN A 272 -4.35 -5.48 13.48
N LEU A 273 -3.21 -5.01 12.96
CA LEU A 273 -3.04 -3.59 12.64
C LEU A 273 -4.05 -3.12 11.58
N PHE A 274 -4.19 -3.86 10.49
CA PHE A 274 -5.10 -3.51 9.40
C PHE A 274 -6.57 -3.52 9.87
N SER A 275 -6.93 -4.49 10.70
CA SER A 275 -8.26 -4.55 11.32
C SER A 275 -8.52 -3.35 12.24
N ASP A 276 -7.57 -2.99 13.11
CA ASP A 276 -7.71 -1.86 14.04
C ASP A 276 -7.87 -0.53 13.28
N ILE A 277 -7.19 -0.36 12.14
CA ILE A 277 -7.36 0.82 11.27
C ILE A 277 -8.77 0.89 10.68
N GLN A 278 -9.39 -0.24 10.35
CA GLN A 278 -10.75 -0.28 9.82
C GLN A 278 -11.82 0.02 10.89
N VAL A 279 -11.47 -0.14 12.17
CA VAL A 279 -12.37 0.08 13.32
C VAL A 279 -12.26 1.50 13.86
N SER A 280 -11.15 2.21 13.62
CA SER A 280 -10.86 3.56 14.14
C SER A 280 -11.55 4.64 13.32
#